data_439e77d8851d6b2be263f5350ff64952
#
_entry.id   439e77d8851d6b2be263f5350ff64952
#
_cell.length_a   1.000
_cell.length_b   1.000
_cell.length_c   1.000
_cell.angle_alpha   90.00
_cell.angle_beta   90.00
_cell.angle_gamma   90.00
#
_symmetry.space_group_name_H-M   'P 1'
#
loop_
_entity.id
_entity.type
_entity.pdbx_description
1 polymer ?
#
loop_
_entity_poly.entity_id
_entity_poly.type
_entity_poly.pdbx_seq_one_letter_code
_entity_poly.pdbx_strand_id
1 'polypeptide(L)'
;MHHTTVNDPTRWRERIASGLPCVIWTIVAAGASLTLVSLLGTTPLLRGPTVEAETFIVKDKDGTIRAALGLTDATGEPGLVLYDHDGNANVLVHLGTDGTPGMWFYEKDRVRAALTARDSEAQLEFYDRNNRVRLELGLLQDDTVRVRLHDQQGQLRAALGDLELNPRLKNLKKKRSTASVVLFDQRENVIWRAP
;
A
#
# COMPACT_ATOMS: atom_id res chain seq x y z
N MET A 1 6.85 -10.70 18.84
CA MET A 1 7.08 -9.35 18.30
C MET A 1 7.65 -9.56 16.89
N HIS A 2 6.77 -9.67 15.89
CA HIS A 2 7.20 -9.70 14.49
C HIS A 2 7.20 -8.26 13.99
N HIS A 3 8.39 -7.68 13.81
CA HIS A 3 8.56 -6.50 13.00
C HIS A 3 8.27 -6.90 11.56
N THR A 4 7.10 -6.54 11.05
CA THR A 4 6.85 -6.47 9.61
C THR A 4 7.82 -5.46 9.05
N THR A 5 8.81 -5.94 8.30
CA THR A 5 9.70 -5.08 7.50
C THR A 5 8.81 -4.36 6.49
N VAL A 6 8.57 -3.08 6.76
CA VAL A 6 7.93 -2.18 5.80
C VAL A 6 8.74 -2.27 4.50
N ASN A 7 8.09 -2.62 3.39
CA ASN A 7 8.71 -2.64 2.07
C ASN A 7 9.35 -1.27 1.81
N ASP A 8 10.68 -1.26 1.72
CA ASP A 8 11.46 -0.05 1.51
C ASP A 8 11.27 0.42 0.06
N PRO A 9 10.61 1.56 -0.19
CA PRO A 9 10.35 2.05 -1.54
C PRO A 9 11.63 2.54 -2.26
N THR A 10 12.76 2.65 -1.56
CA THR A 10 14.03 3.12 -2.15
C THR A 10 14.70 2.07 -3.03
N ARG A 11 14.41 0.78 -2.81
CA ARG A 11 14.98 -0.35 -3.58
C ARG A 11 14.58 -0.37 -5.06
N TRP A 12 13.46 0.27 -5.42
CA TRP A 12 13.06 0.41 -6.83
C TRP A 12 14.06 1.23 -7.66
N ARG A 13 14.77 2.16 -7.02
CA ARG A 13 15.75 3.03 -7.71
C ARG A 13 17.00 2.29 -8.17
N GLU A 14 17.45 1.31 -7.43
CA GLU A 14 18.71 0.59 -7.73
C GLU A 14 18.57 -0.32 -8.96
N ARG A 15 17.39 -0.93 -9.17
CA ARG A 15 17.15 -1.80 -10.32
C ARG A 15 17.04 -1.05 -11.64
N ILE A 16 16.51 0.17 -11.59
CA ILE A 16 16.36 1.02 -12.77
C ILE A 16 17.71 1.55 -13.26
N ALA A 17 18.67 1.74 -12.35
CA ALA A 17 20.00 2.23 -12.70
C ALA A 17 20.91 1.17 -13.33
N SER A 18 20.72 -0.11 -13.01
CA SER A 18 21.59 -1.21 -13.48
C SER A 18 21.18 -1.84 -14.82
N GLY A 19 19.94 -1.60 -15.29
CA GLY A 19 19.39 -2.23 -16.51
C GLY A 19 19.60 -1.47 -17.83
N LEU A 20 20.22 -0.30 -17.82
CA LEU A 20 20.23 0.61 -18.96
C LEU A 20 21.19 0.33 -20.16
N PRO A 21 22.22 -0.55 -20.11
CA PRO A 21 23.05 -0.74 -21.30
C PRO A 21 22.48 -1.70 -22.35
N CYS A 22 21.52 -2.55 -22.05
CA CYS A 22 21.06 -3.58 -23.01
C CYS A 22 19.89 -3.21 -23.92
N VAL A 23 19.08 -2.21 -23.57
CA VAL A 23 17.82 -1.94 -24.29
C VAL A 23 18.01 -1.15 -25.58
N ILE A 24 19.10 -0.37 -25.72
CA ILE A 24 19.31 0.49 -26.90
C ILE A 24 19.72 -0.29 -28.15
N TRP A 25 20.34 -1.47 -28.02
CA TRP A 25 20.79 -2.27 -29.15
C TRP A 25 19.71 -3.17 -29.78
N THR A 26 18.67 -3.51 -29.05
CA THR A 26 17.60 -4.38 -29.56
C THR A 26 16.57 -3.66 -30.43
N ILE A 27 16.43 -2.34 -30.31
CA ILE A 27 15.48 -1.56 -31.11
C ILE A 27 15.96 -1.41 -32.55
N VAL A 28 17.27 -1.37 -32.82
CA VAL A 28 17.81 -1.23 -34.16
C VAL A 28 17.75 -2.53 -34.96
N ALA A 29 17.79 -3.70 -34.31
CA ALA A 29 17.69 -4.99 -34.97
C ALA A 29 16.25 -5.39 -35.34
N ALA A 30 15.25 -4.90 -34.59
CA ALA A 30 13.84 -5.21 -34.84
C ALA A 30 13.26 -4.46 -36.08
N GLY A 31 13.84 -3.32 -36.44
CA GLY A 31 13.39 -2.53 -37.61
C GLY A 31 13.63 -3.20 -38.98
N ALA A 32 14.63 -4.08 -39.09
CA ALA A 32 14.96 -4.74 -40.34
C ALA A 32 14.17 -6.04 -40.59
N SER A 33 13.57 -6.64 -39.57
CA SER A 33 12.83 -7.89 -39.69
C SER A 33 11.34 -7.71 -40.06
N LEU A 34 10.80 -6.51 -39.88
CA LEU A 34 9.36 -6.24 -40.11
C LEU A 34 8.99 -6.16 -41.58
N THR A 35 9.96 -5.97 -42.49
CA THR A 35 9.68 -5.84 -43.93
C THR A 35 9.60 -7.20 -44.66
N LEU A 36 10.10 -8.29 -44.06
CA LEU A 36 10.10 -9.62 -44.71
C LEU A 36 8.88 -10.48 -44.37
N VAL A 37 8.19 -10.20 -43.24
CA VAL A 37 7.01 -10.97 -42.81
C VAL A 37 5.74 -10.55 -43.54
N SER A 38 5.71 -9.37 -44.16
CA SER A 38 4.56 -8.87 -44.95
C SER A 38 4.30 -9.65 -46.24
N LEU A 39 5.24 -10.53 -46.69
CA LEU A 39 5.09 -11.28 -47.92
C LEU A 39 4.49 -12.67 -47.77
N LEU A 40 4.31 -13.17 -46.53
CA LEU A 40 3.85 -14.54 -46.26
C LEU A 40 2.42 -14.66 -45.73
N GLY A 41 1.61 -13.59 -45.87
CA GLY A 41 0.15 -13.72 -45.73
C GLY A 41 -0.40 -14.21 -44.37
N THR A 42 0.38 -14.24 -43.33
CA THR A 42 -0.14 -14.42 -41.97
C THR A 42 -0.42 -13.08 -41.34
N THR A 43 -1.64 -12.57 -41.54
CA THR A 43 -2.14 -11.46 -40.70
C THR A 43 -2.04 -11.89 -39.25
N PRO A 44 -1.20 -11.25 -38.40
CA PRO A 44 -1.31 -11.45 -36.99
C PRO A 44 -2.74 -10.99 -36.63
N LEU A 45 -3.52 -11.87 -36.02
CA LEU A 45 -4.74 -11.46 -35.34
C LEU A 45 -4.36 -10.28 -34.45
N LEU A 46 -4.70 -9.07 -34.87
CA LEU A 46 -4.55 -7.86 -34.12
C LEU A 46 -5.43 -8.00 -32.86
N ARG A 47 -4.90 -8.63 -31.82
CA ARG A 47 -5.37 -8.36 -30.47
C ARG A 47 -5.30 -6.86 -30.32
N GLY A 48 -6.36 -6.26 -29.76
CA GLY A 48 -6.44 -4.81 -29.54
C GLY A 48 -5.16 -4.25 -28.93
N PRO A 49 -4.94 -2.94 -28.93
CA PRO A 49 -3.66 -2.32 -28.58
C PRO A 49 -3.27 -2.68 -27.14
N THR A 50 -2.46 -3.71 -26.99
CA THR A 50 -1.88 -4.13 -25.73
C THR A 50 -0.40 -3.82 -25.77
N VAL A 51 0.11 -3.20 -24.69
CA VAL A 51 1.55 -3.01 -24.47
C VAL A 51 1.98 -3.96 -23.36
N GLU A 52 2.93 -4.84 -23.67
CA GLU A 52 3.51 -5.77 -22.71
C GLU A 52 4.92 -5.31 -22.38
N ALA A 53 5.23 -5.15 -21.09
CA ALA A 53 6.55 -4.75 -20.62
C ALA A 53 6.78 -5.29 -19.20
N GLU A 54 8.03 -5.55 -18.85
CA GLU A 54 8.41 -5.91 -17.47
C GLU A 54 8.26 -4.72 -16.53
N THR A 55 8.52 -3.50 -17.04
CA THR A 55 8.45 -2.27 -16.26
C THR A 55 8.02 -1.10 -17.16
N PHE A 56 7.10 -0.29 -16.66
CA PHE A 56 6.74 1.01 -17.22
C PHE A 56 7.31 2.12 -16.33
N ILE A 57 8.06 3.05 -16.91
CA ILE A 57 8.67 4.16 -16.19
C ILE A 57 8.20 5.48 -16.80
N VAL A 58 7.71 6.38 -15.93
CA VAL A 58 7.41 7.76 -16.30
C VAL A 58 8.55 8.65 -15.81
N LYS A 59 9.10 9.46 -16.70
CA LYS A 59 10.14 10.45 -16.39
C LYS A 59 9.63 11.85 -16.70
N ASP A 60 10.13 12.81 -15.94
CA ASP A 60 9.92 14.23 -16.27
C ASP A 60 10.90 14.70 -17.38
N LYS A 61 10.82 16.00 -17.72
CA LYS A 61 11.67 16.61 -18.74
C LYS A 61 13.17 16.57 -18.43
N ASP A 62 13.53 16.44 -17.15
CA ASP A 62 14.92 16.40 -16.68
C ASP A 62 15.44 14.96 -16.56
N GLY A 63 14.61 13.97 -16.94
CA GLY A 63 14.94 12.55 -16.89
C GLY A 63 14.75 11.90 -15.51
N THR A 64 14.23 12.64 -14.52
CA THR A 64 13.94 12.12 -13.18
C THR A 64 12.73 11.19 -13.22
N ILE A 65 12.83 10.03 -12.59
CA ILE A 65 11.73 9.07 -12.52
C ILE A 65 10.65 9.63 -11.60
N ARG A 66 9.41 9.67 -12.13
CA ARG A 66 8.23 10.18 -11.45
C ARG A 66 7.20 9.09 -11.11
N ALA A 67 7.21 7.99 -11.88
CA ALA A 67 6.44 6.80 -11.56
C ALA A 67 7.13 5.55 -12.12
N ALA A 68 6.90 4.42 -11.46
CA ALA A 68 7.28 3.10 -11.94
C ALA A 68 6.16 2.10 -11.65
N LEU A 69 5.79 1.31 -12.66
CA LEU A 69 4.89 0.16 -12.55
C LEU A 69 5.66 -1.09 -13.01
N GLY A 70 5.76 -2.09 -12.17
CA GLY A 70 6.52 -3.32 -12.46
C GLY A 70 6.47 -4.29 -11.31
N LEU A 71 7.29 -5.33 -11.37
CA LEU A 71 7.43 -6.29 -10.28
C LEU A 71 8.46 -5.78 -9.25
N THR A 72 8.16 -5.96 -7.97
CA THR A 72 9.06 -5.59 -6.86
C THR A 72 10.27 -6.53 -6.82
N ASP A 73 11.46 -5.99 -6.58
CA ASP A 73 12.71 -6.77 -6.58
C ASP A 73 12.77 -7.86 -5.52
N ALA A 74 12.18 -7.58 -4.36
CA ALA A 74 12.30 -8.46 -3.22
C ALA A 74 11.33 -9.65 -3.28
N THR A 75 10.20 -9.50 -3.95
CA THR A 75 9.08 -10.45 -3.84
C THR A 75 8.54 -10.91 -5.20
N GLY A 76 8.85 -10.21 -6.29
CA GLY A 76 8.26 -10.45 -7.60
C GLY A 76 6.80 -10.02 -7.71
N GLU A 77 6.25 -9.31 -6.71
CA GLU A 77 4.87 -8.88 -6.70
C GLU A 77 4.67 -7.57 -7.46
N PRO A 78 3.53 -7.37 -8.15
CA PRO A 78 3.28 -6.15 -8.89
C PRO A 78 3.08 -4.94 -7.98
N GLY A 79 3.60 -3.79 -8.42
CA GLY A 79 3.46 -2.55 -7.68
C GLY A 79 3.60 -1.30 -8.55
N LEU A 80 2.96 -0.23 -8.11
CA LEU A 80 3.07 1.12 -8.65
C LEU A 80 3.66 2.04 -7.59
N VAL A 81 4.73 2.74 -7.94
CA VAL A 81 5.35 3.76 -7.10
C VAL A 81 5.25 5.13 -7.76
N LEU A 82 4.85 6.16 -6.99
CA LEU A 82 4.92 7.55 -7.41
C LEU A 82 5.99 8.27 -6.59
N TYR A 83 6.84 9.03 -7.28
CA TYR A 83 7.95 9.78 -6.69
C TYR A 83 7.72 11.28 -6.76
N ASP A 84 8.19 12.01 -5.74
CA ASP A 84 8.30 13.46 -5.80
C ASP A 84 9.46 13.89 -6.73
N HIS A 85 9.69 15.20 -6.83
CA HIS A 85 10.73 15.72 -7.70
C HIS A 85 12.14 15.45 -7.17
N ASP A 86 12.30 15.23 -5.86
CA ASP A 86 13.55 14.85 -5.21
C ASP A 86 13.82 13.34 -5.32
N GLY A 87 12.84 12.59 -5.88
CA GLY A 87 12.89 11.16 -6.07
C GLY A 87 12.59 10.34 -4.82
N ASN A 88 11.93 10.93 -3.82
CA ASN A 88 11.41 10.16 -2.71
C ASN A 88 10.09 9.50 -3.13
N ALA A 89 9.88 8.25 -2.72
CA ALA A 89 8.61 7.58 -2.94
C ALA A 89 7.54 8.17 -2.00
N ASN A 90 6.45 8.68 -2.57
CA ASN A 90 5.35 9.26 -1.81
C ASN A 90 4.09 8.39 -1.81
N VAL A 91 3.89 7.59 -2.84
CA VAL A 91 2.77 6.63 -2.93
C VAL A 91 3.30 5.29 -3.38
N LEU A 92 2.86 4.23 -2.72
CA LEU A 92 3.10 2.85 -3.12
C LEU A 92 1.77 2.10 -3.13
N VAL A 93 1.43 1.48 -4.25
CA VAL A 93 0.32 0.53 -4.39
C VAL A 93 0.93 -0.80 -4.81
N HIS A 94 0.73 -1.87 -4.03
CA HIS A 94 1.28 -3.17 -4.37
C HIS A 94 0.49 -4.33 -3.75
N LEU A 95 0.81 -5.54 -4.18
CA LEU A 95 0.46 -6.76 -3.46
C LEU A 95 1.61 -7.15 -2.53
N GLY A 96 1.29 -7.62 -1.34
CA GLY A 96 2.26 -8.30 -0.46
C GLY A 96 2.55 -9.71 -0.95
N THR A 97 3.58 -10.36 -0.39
CA THR A 97 3.95 -11.76 -0.71
C THR A 97 2.85 -12.76 -0.39
N ASP A 98 1.93 -12.39 0.48
CA ASP A 98 0.74 -13.15 0.84
C ASP A 98 -0.49 -12.79 -0.02
N GLY A 99 -0.30 -11.97 -1.08
CA GLY A 99 -1.36 -11.47 -1.95
C GLY A 99 -2.18 -10.33 -1.34
N THR A 100 -1.82 -9.83 -0.17
CA THR A 100 -2.53 -8.71 0.49
C THR A 100 -2.39 -7.43 -0.33
N PRO A 101 -3.48 -6.84 -0.84
CA PRO A 101 -3.44 -5.55 -1.52
C PRO A 101 -3.26 -4.42 -0.51
N GLY A 102 -2.52 -3.39 -0.92
CA GLY A 102 -2.36 -2.22 -0.09
C GLY A 102 -1.94 -0.98 -0.86
N MET A 103 -2.21 0.18 -0.23
CA MET A 103 -1.77 1.49 -0.67
C MET A 103 -1.18 2.23 0.52
N TRP A 104 0.02 2.75 0.34
CA TRP A 104 0.75 3.50 1.36
C TRP A 104 1.07 4.90 0.88
N PHE A 105 0.95 5.86 1.77
CA PHE A 105 1.34 7.25 1.58
C PHE A 105 2.50 7.56 2.51
N TYR A 106 3.56 8.13 1.97
CA TYR A 106 4.79 8.43 2.69
C TYR A 106 5.07 9.93 2.73
N GLU A 107 5.73 10.35 3.77
CA GLU A 107 6.39 11.64 3.89
C GLU A 107 7.82 11.38 4.36
N LYS A 108 8.81 11.60 3.50
CA LYS A 108 10.24 11.41 3.83
C LYS A 108 10.49 10.03 4.47
N ASP A 109 10.17 8.96 3.75
CA ASP A 109 10.35 7.55 4.14
C ASP A 109 9.54 7.10 5.37
N ARG A 110 8.59 7.91 5.83
CA ARG A 110 7.67 7.56 6.92
C ARG A 110 6.27 7.36 6.39
N VAL A 111 5.64 6.27 6.79
CA VAL A 111 4.22 6.04 6.49
C VAL A 111 3.38 7.11 7.18
N ARG A 112 2.46 7.75 6.43
CA ARG A 112 1.51 8.72 6.95
C ARG A 112 0.07 8.21 6.91
N ALA A 113 -0.22 7.38 5.91
CA ALA A 113 -1.48 6.66 5.82
C ALA A 113 -1.26 5.32 5.10
N ALA A 114 -2.06 4.33 5.44
CA ALA A 114 -2.10 3.03 4.78
C ALA A 114 -3.55 2.56 4.63
N LEU A 115 -3.88 2.05 3.45
CA LEU A 115 -5.10 1.31 3.18
C LEU A 115 -4.71 -0.13 2.84
N THR A 116 -5.20 -1.09 3.58
CA THR A 116 -4.92 -2.52 3.39
C THR A 116 -6.19 -3.35 3.46
N ALA A 117 -6.20 -4.49 2.76
CA ALA A 117 -7.28 -5.47 2.88
C ALA A 117 -6.66 -6.86 3.04
N ARG A 118 -6.93 -7.54 4.16
CA ARG A 118 -6.34 -8.82 4.52
C ARG A 118 -7.34 -9.66 5.30
N ASP A 119 -7.38 -10.99 5.01
CA ASP A 119 -8.15 -11.98 5.77
C ASP A 119 -9.62 -11.56 6.01
N SER A 120 -10.26 -10.97 4.98
CA SER A 120 -11.62 -10.40 5.03
C SER A 120 -11.75 -9.13 5.88
N GLU A 121 -10.65 -8.54 6.32
CA GLU A 121 -10.63 -7.23 6.99
C GLU A 121 -10.15 -6.15 6.00
N ALA A 122 -10.68 -4.94 6.14
CA ALA A 122 -10.18 -3.75 5.44
C ALA A 122 -9.88 -2.64 6.45
N GLN A 123 -8.70 -2.02 6.34
CA GLN A 123 -8.26 -1.02 7.30
C GLN A 123 -7.68 0.21 6.60
N LEU A 124 -8.04 1.39 7.10
CA LEU A 124 -7.41 2.65 6.78
C LEU A 124 -6.80 3.22 8.06
N GLU A 125 -5.50 3.42 8.05
CA GLU A 125 -4.74 3.89 9.20
C GLU A 125 -4.03 5.20 8.89
N PHE A 126 -3.94 6.09 9.88
CA PHE A 126 -3.16 7.32 9.83
C PHE A 126 -2.13 7.32 10.94
N TYR A 127 -0.90 7.70 10.58
CA TYR A 127 0.26 7.62 11.46
C TYR A 127 0.81 9.00 11.80
N ASP A 128 1.29 9.15 13.04
CA ASP A 128 2.05 10.32 13.44
C ASP A 128 3.53 10.25 12.99
N ARG A 129 4.30 11.30 13.33
CA ARG A 129 5.73 11.37 12.98
C ARG A 129 6.59 10.32 13.67
N ASN A 130 6.07 9.64 14.69
CA ASN A 130 6.75 8.57 15.43
C ASN A 130 6.29 7.17 14.98
N ASN A 131 5.59 7.09 13.84
CA ASN A 131 5.06 5.85 13.26
C ASN A 131 4.03 5.16 14.17
N ARG A 132 3.26 5.95 14.95
CA ARG A 132 2.18 5.44 15.80
C ARG A 132 0.85 5.69 15.12
N VAL A 133 -0.01 4.67 15.10
CA VAL A 133 -1.39 4.81 14.62
C VAL A 133 -2.13 5.81 15.49
N ARG A 134 -2.79 6.79 14.85
CA ARG A 134 -3.55 7.85 15.50
C ARG A 134 -5.05 7.77 15.19
N LEU A 135 -5.37 7.31 14.01
CA LEU A 135 -6.73 7.03 13.57
C LEU A 135 -6.72 5.69 12.83
N GLU A 136 -7.67 4.84 13.16
CA GLU A 136 -7.95 3.59 12.48
C GLU A 136 -9.43 3.54 12.10
N LEU A 137 -9.72 3.26 10.84
CA LEU A 137 -11.03 2.88 10.33
C LEU A 137 -10.92 1.44 9.87
N GLY A 138 -11.80 0.56 10.34
CA GLY A 138 -11.73 -0.85 10.00
C GLY A 138 -13.08 -1.48 9.72
N LEU A 139 -13.08 -2.42 8.78
CA LEU A 139 -14.11 -3.43 8.60
C LEU A 139 -13.50 -4.76 9.03
N LEU A 140 -14.09 -5.38 10.05
CA LEU A 140 -13.60 -6.64 10.61
C LEU A 140 -14.15 -7.83 9.82
N GLN A 141 -13.62 -9.03 10.10
CA GLN A 141 -14.01 -10.29 9.47
C GLN A 141 -15.51 -10.62 9.57
N ASP A 142 -16.18 -10.12 10.60
CA ASP A 142 -17.62 -10.30 10.85
C ASP A 142 -18.48 -9.15 10.31
N ASP A 143 -17.92 -8.34 9.38
CA ASP A 143 -18.53 -7.15 8.79
C ASP A 143 -18.77 -6.00 9.80
N THR A 144 -18.22 -6.09 11.00
CA THR A 144 -18.32 -5.03 11.99
C THR A 144 -17.44 -3.85 11.61
N VAL A 145 -18.02 -2.65 11.57
CA VAL A 145 -17.29 -1.41 11.35
C VAL A 145 -16.76 -0.86 12.67
N ARG A 146 -15.50 -0.43 12.70
CA ARG A 146 -14.91 0.25 13.85
C ARG A 146 -14.15 1.51 13.46
N VAL A 147 -14.15 2.49 14.36
CA VAL A 147 -13.28 3.66 14.33
C VAL A 147 -12.55 3.75 15.65
N ARG A 148 -11.24 3.99 15.63
CA ARG A 148 -10.42 4.16 16.83
C ARG A 148 -9.57 5.42 16.72
N LEU A 149 -9.53 6.20 17.79
CA LEU A 149 -8.70 7.38 17.93
C LEU A 149 -7.72 7.19 19.08
N HIS A 150 -6.44 7.41 18.81
CA HIS A 150 -5.36 7.26 19.78
C HIS A 150 -4.67 8.61 20.05
N ASP A 151 -4.22 8.81 21.29
CA ASP A 151 -3.44 9.98 21.68
C ASP A 151 -1.97 9.87 21.26
N GLN A 152 -1.17 10.88 21.62
CA GLN A 152 0.26 10.93 21.28
C GLN A 152 1.07 9.82 21.96
N GLN A 153 0.56 9.21 23.02
CA GLN A 153 1.17 8.08 23.73
C GLN A 153 0.76 6.73 23.14
N GLY A 154 -0.19 6.73 22.16
CA GLY A 154 -0.75 5.53 21.55
C GLY A 154 -1.88 4.91 22.35
N GLN A 155 -2.41 5.63 23.36
CA GLN A 155 -3.53 5.14 24.17
C GLN A 155 -4.86 5.42 23.47
N LEU A 156 -5.79 4.47 23.55
CA LEU A 156 -7.12 4.60 22.97
C LEU A 156 -7.90 5.70 23.72
N ARG A 157 -8.46 6.65 22.97
CA ARG A 157 -9.20 7.80 23.51
C ARG A 157 -10.67 7.80 23.13
N ALA A 158 -10.96 7.31 21.93
CA ALA A 158 -12.33 7.16 21.47
C ALA A 158 -12.46 5.96 20.55
N ALA A 159 -13.60 5.31 20.60
CA ALA A 159 -13.93 4.22 19.70
C ALA A 159 -15.42 4.24 19.34
N LEU A 160 -15.74 3.91 18.07
CA LEU A 160 -17.08 3.75 17.53
C LEU A 160 -17.20 2.35 16.93
N GLY A 161 -18.39 1.80 16.94
CA GLY A 161 -18.72 0.49 16.41
C GLY A 161 -18.62 -0.62 17.46
N ASP A 162 -18.49 -1.86 17.02
CA ASP A 162 -18.39 -2.97 17.97
C ASP A 162 -17.02 -2.91 18.68
N LEU A 163 -17.11 -2.80 19.97
CA LEU A 163 -15.97 -2.74 20.85
C LEU A 163 -15.86 -4.11 21.54
N GLU A 164 -15.08 -5.01 20.96
CA GLU A 164 -14.37 -5.95 21.82
C GLU A 164 -13.41 -5.12 22.67
N LEU A 165 -13.98 -4.59 23.75
CA LEU A 165 -13.22 -3.87 24.77
C LEU A 165 -12.06 -4.77 25.19
N ASN A 166 -10.84 -4.22 25.05
CA ASN A 166 -9.56 -4.79 25.42
C ASN A 166 -9.70 -5.92 26.48
N PRO A 167 -9.11 -7.11 26.28
CA PRO A 167 -9.14 -8.22 27.23
C PRO A 167 -8.73 -7.87 28.67
N ARG A 168 -8.03 -6.73 28.87
CA ARG A 168 -7.74 -6.18 30.20
C ARG A 168 -8.98 -5.67 30.93
N LEU A 169 -10.09 -5.41 30.23
CA LEU A 169 -11.39 -5.08 30.82
C LEU A 169 -12.26 -6.31 31.08
N LYS A 170 -11.65 -7.46 31.37
CA LYS A 170 -12.26 -8.78 31.60
C LYS A 170 -13.32 -8.82 32.70
N ASN A 171 -13.49 -7.77 33.46
CA ASN A 171 -14.50 -7.70 34.54
C ASN A 171 -15.87 -7.18 34.08
N LEU A 172 -16.00 -6.72 32.85
CA LEU A 172 -17.30 -6.44 32.26
C LEU A 172 -17.78 -7.74 31.61
N LYS A 173 -18.71 -8.43 32.29
CA LYS A 173 -19.35 -9.65 31.78
C LYS A 173 -19.61 -9.50 30.28
N LYS A 174 -19.24 -10.51 29.54
CA LYS A 174 -19.40 -10.77 28.10
C LYS A 174 -20.83 -10.49 27.57
N LYS A 175 -21.29 -9.25 27.68
CA LYS A 175 -22.42 -8.74 26.95
C LYS A 175 -21.82 -7.93 25.83
N ARG A 176 -21.97 -8.35 24.55
CA ARG A 176 -21.66 -7.52 23.40
C ARG A 176 -22.08 -6.12 23.77
N SER A 177 -21.11 -5.20 23.85
CA SER A 177 -21.44 -3.83 24.19
C SER A 177 -22.33 -3.31 23.08
N THR A 178 -23.59 -3.03 23.39
CA THR A 178 -24.48 -2.31 22.49
C THR A 178 -24.09 -0.85 22.35
N ALA A 179 -23.00 -0.42 23.02
CA ALA A 179 -22.50 0.94 22.94
C ALA A 179 -21.90 1.20 21.56
N SER A 180 -22.44 2.19 20.84
CA SER A 180 -21.96 2.62 19.54
C SER A 180 -20.76 3.57 19.66
N VAL A 181 -20.59 4.27 20.77
CA VAL A 181 -19.52 5.23 21.02
C VAL A 181 -19.00 5.10 22.44
N VAL A 182 -17.67 5.06 22.61
CA VAL A 182 -17.01 5.02 23.93
C VAL A 182 -15.86 6.01 23.95
N LEU A 183 -15.75 6.77 25.05
CA LEU A 183 -14.63 7.66 25.34
C LEU A 183 -13.83 7.12 26.54
N PHE A 184 -12.51 7.34 26.51
CA PHE A 184 -11.58 6.82 27.50
C PHE A 184 -10.73 7.96 28.10
N ASP A 185 -10.35 7.79 29.37
CA ASP A 185 -9.36 8.65 30.04
C ASP A 185 -7.92 8.28 29.61
N GLN A 186 -6.92 8.95 30.21
CA GLN A 186 -5.49 8.70 29.93
C GLN A 186 -5.00 7.32 30.42
N ARG A 187 -5.79 6.63 31.23
CA ARG A 187 -5.49 5.28 31.74
C ARG A 187 -6.31 4.21 31.04
N GLU A 188 -6.97 4.58 29.91
CA GLU A 188 -7.87 3.71 29.16
C GLU A 188 -9.10 3.24 29.95
N ASN A 189 -9.53 3.97 30.99
CA ASN A 189 -10.80 3.71 31.66
C ASN A 189 -11.93 4.39 30.88
N VAL A 190 -13.07 3.71 30.78
CA VAL A 190 -14.27 4.28 30.15
C VAL A 190 -14.80 5.43 30.99
N ILE A 191 -14.87 6.63 30.41
CA ILE A 191 -15.43 7.83 31.04
C ILE A 191 -16.82 8.19 30.50
N TRP A 192 -17.15 7.71 29.31
CA TRP A 192 -18.46 7.93 28.71
C TRP A 192 -18.76 6.87 27.64
N ARG A 193 -20.01 6.49 27.53
CA ARG A 193 -20.53 5.59 26.48
C ARG A 193 -21.96 5.92 26.13
N ALA A 194 -22.30 5.76 24.84
CA ALA A 194 -23.66 5.80 24.32
C ALA A 194 -23.99 4.48 23.61
N PRO A 195 -25.28 4.08 23.59
CA PRO A 195 -25.76 2.96 22.80
C PRO A 195 -25.62 3.23 21.31
#